data_2f77f9200c52cc6883187fa6be4b4ce5
#
_entry.id   2f77f9200c52cc6883187fa6be4b4ce5
#
_cell.length_a   1.000
_cell.length_b   1.000
_cell.length_c   1.000
_cell.angle_alpha   90.00
_cell.angle_beta   90.00
_cell.angle_gamma   90.00
#
_symmetry.space_group_name_H-M   'P 1'
#
loop_
_entity.id
_entity.type
_entity.pdbx_description
1 polymer ?
#
loop_
_entity_poly.entity_id
_entity_poly.type
_entity_poly.pdbx_seq_one_letter_code
_entity_poly.pdbx_strand_id
1 'polypeptide(L)'
;PGSRVSTGGYSLYKMFEYVATIFYPFKATLNNSEFSMMVTLFPLPMVMAVYCIIKQKGKDILLDIMLGLSCVYTIYCTVGFPLIVARLTLFSYVPEERAADLLGLLQVILLIRCIYVCRENRYKVNPVIVVVPMLISCYYSWKEARTVYDITESGGMLQYAIIALAIVFTVITIVVFCVKEHDRLKNMALLSLAGIVFLSGIWSLTVNVGTDAIYSKPLAKKVCEITSEDKDGKWVMLDSWVESMYLAACGAPTINTCNNVPNWDLWNILDPQKENEYCYNLSLIHISEP
;
A
#
# COMPACT_ATOMS: atom_id res chain seq x y z
N PRO A 1 24.92 -14.62 2.92
CA PRO A 1 23.49 -14.73 3.11
C PRO A 1 22.97 -13.34 3.44
N GLY A 2 22.56 -12.60 2.41
CA GLY A 2 22.03 -11.27 2.54
C GLY A 2 20.59 -11.32 3.04
N SER A 3 20.39 -11.48 4.33
CA SER A 3 19.08 -11.21 4.91
C SER A 3 18.90 -9.68 4.90
N ARG A 4 17.92 -9.21 4.16
CA ARG A 4 17.42 -7.85 4.21
C ARG A 4 17.15 -7.50 5.67
N VAL A 5 17.80 -6.51 6.22
CA VAL A 5 17.57 -6.05 7.58
C VAL A 5 16.89 -4.70 7.48
N SER A 6 15.57 -4.66 7.66
CA SER A 6 14.83 -3.40 7.74
C SER A 6 14.93 -2.81 9.15
N THR A 7 15.11 -1.52 9.22
CA THR A 7 15.01 -0.73 10.47
C THR A 7 13.76 0.17 10.47
N GLY A 8 12.98 0.14 9.39
CA GLY A 8 11.86 1.05 9.20
C GLY A 8 12.32 2.46 8.81
N GLY A 9 11.45 3.44 8.98
CA GLY A 9 11.77 4.85 8.69
C GLY A 9 11.24 5.32 7.34
N TYR A 10 10.10 4.78 6.95
CA TYR A 10 9.36 5.25 5.78
C TYR A 10 8.96 6.72 5.91
N SER A 11 8.85 7.45 4.82
CA SER A 11 8.50 8.87 4.87
C SER A 11 7.13 9.10 5.52
N LEU A 12 7.04 10.05 6.46
CA LEU A 12 5.83 10.35 7.21
C LEU A 12 4.60 10.59 6.32
N TYR A 13 4.75 11.31 5.21
CA TYR A 13 3.62 11.63 4.33
C TYR A 13 3.07 10.42 3.58
N LYS A 14 3.85 9.38 3.36
CA LYS A 14 3.35 8.14 2.77
C LYS A 14 2.27 7.47 3.62
N MET A 15 2.25 7.71 4.93
CA MET A 15 1.19 7.27 5.83
C MET A 15 -0.18 7.90 5.52
N PHE A 16 -0.20 9.03 4.83
CA PHE A 16 -1.41 9.75 4.44
C PHE A 16 -1.85 9.48 3.00
N GLU A 17 -1.08 8.71 2.23
CA GLU A 17 -1.42 8.33 0.85
C GLU A 17 -2.76 7.62 0.75
N TYR A 18 -3.19 6.99 1.83
CA TYR A 18 -4.39 6.18 1.90
C TYR A 18 -5.69 6.91 1.52
N VAL A 19 -5.74 8.23 1.59
CA VAL A 19 -6.86 9.01 1.04
C VAL A 19 -6.77 9.11 -0.48
N ALA A 20 -5.56 9.17 -1.01
CA ALA A 20 -5.31 9.26 -2.45
C ALA A 20 -5.39 7.88 -3.15
N THR A 21 -5.34 6.77 -2.41
CA THR A 21 -5.33 5.40 -2.96
C THR A 21 -6.55 5.06 -3.79
N ILE A 22 -7.68 5.75 -3.58
CA ILE A 22 -8.88 5.61 -4.41
C ILE A 22 -8.60 5.85 -5.90
N PHE A 23 -7.61 6.66 -6.21
CA PHE A 23 -7.24 7.02 -7.58
C PHE A 23 -6.08 6.20 -8.14
N TYR A 24 -5.39 5.39 -7.32
CA TYR A 24 -4.23 4.58 -7.72
C TYR A 24 -4.54 3.47 -8.73
N PRO A 25 -5.70 2.81 -8.75
CA PRO A 25 -6.01 1.80 -9.76
C PRO A 25 -5.91 2.32 -11.20
N PHE A 26 -5.97 3.63 -11.37
CA PHE A 26 -5.85 4.28 -12.68
C PHE A 26 -4.40 4.64 -13.06
N LYS A 27 -3.41 4.24 -12.26
CA LYS A 27 -1.99 4.50 -12.50
C LYS A 27 -1.14 3.24 -12.41
N ALA A 28 -0.43 2.95 -13.49
CA ALA A 28 0.40 1.75 -13.64
C ALA A 28 1.82 1.83 -13.02
N THR A 29 2.11 2.83 -12.20
CA THR A 29 3.51 3.13 -11.78
C THR A 29 3.91 2.59 -10.41
N LEU A 30 3.00 1.94 -9.68
CA LEU A 30 3.29 1.41 -8.35
C LEU A 30 3.60 -0.09 -8.42
N ASN A 31 4.55 -0.52 -7.61
CA ASN A 31 4.84 -1.94 -7.42
C ASN A 31 3.67 -2.60 -6.68
N ASN A 32 2.71 -3.13 -7.44
CA ASN A 32 1.49 -3.74 -6.91
C ASN A 32 1.73 -5.07 -6.17
N SER A 33 2.96 -5.59 -6.18
CA SER A 33 3.27 -6.88 -5.56
C SER A 33 3.49 -6.81 -4.06
N GLU A 34 3.78 -5.62 -3.52
CA GLU A 34 4.16 -5.43 -2.12
C GLU A 34 3.30 -4.39 -1.40
N PHE A 35 2.40 -3.72 -2.10
CA PHE A 35 1.61 -2.62 -1.55
C PHE A 35 0.12 -2.91 -1.62
N SER A 36 -0.50 -3.03 -0.47
CA SER A 36 -1.94 -3.13 -0.31
C SER A 36 -2.53 -1.75 -0.05
N MET A 37 -3.52 -1.36 -0.82
CA MET A 37 -4.09 -0.03 -0.74
C MET A 37 -5.36 -0.05 0.09
N MET A 38 -5.33 0.62 1.24
CA MET A 38 -6.49 0.81 2.10
C MET A 38 -6.79 2.27 2.29
N VAL A 39 -8.06 2.65 2.16
CA VAL A 39 -8.50 3.99 2.55
C VAL A 39 -8.54 4.06 4.07
N THR A 40 -7.56 4.70 4.67
CA THR A 40 -7.53 5.02 6.09
C THR A 40 -7.75 6.51 6.27
N LEU A 41 -8.31 6.88 7.39
CA LEU A 41 -8.48 8.29 7.77
C LEU A 41 -7.40 8.70 8.79
N PHE A 42 -6.19 8.14 8.66
CA PHE A 42 -5.07 8.47 9.53
C PHE A 42 -4.79 10.00 9.52
N PRO A 43 -4.57 10.68 10.66
CA PRO A 43 -4.45 10.12 12.01
C PRO A 43 -5.76 10.14 12.83
N LEU A 44 -6.92 10.43 12.22
CA LEU A 44 -8.21 10.57 12.92
C LEU A 44 -8.53 9.38 13.85
N PRO A 45 -8.38 8.11 13.44
CA PRO A 45 -8.71 6.98 14.31
C PRO A 45 -7.92 6.97 15.61
N MET A 46 -6.63 7.32 15.58
CA MET A 46 -5.79 7.40 16.78
C MET A 46 -6.21 8.55 17.69
N VAL A 47 -6.49 9.73 17.13
CA VAL A 47 -6.99 10.88 17.90
C VAL A 47 -8.32 10.56 18.55
N MET A 48 -9.22 9.91 17.84
CA MET A 48 -10.51 9.48 18.38
C MET A 48 -10.38 8.41 19.45
N ALA A 49 -9.43 7.47 19.32
CA ALA A 49 -9.15 6.48 20.35
C ALA A 49 -8.66 7.12 21.65
N VAL A 50 -7.72 8.05 21.56
CA VAL A 50 -7.29 8.84 22.73
C VAL A 50 -8.46 9.58 23.37
N TYR A 51 -9.31 10.21 22.55
CA TYR A 51 -10.50 10.89 23.05
C TYR A 51 -11.46 9.92 23.78
N CYS A 52 -11.71 8.75 23.20
CA CYS A 52 -12.58 7.72 23.80
C CYS A 52 -12.00 7.22 25.13
N ILE A 53 -10.71 6.93 25.20
CA ILE A 53 -10.02 6.48 26.43
C ILE A 53 -10.14 7.53 27.55
N ILE A 54 -9.93 8.81 27.23
CA ILE A 54 -10.04 9.91 28.22
C ILE A 54 -11.48 10.08 28.70
N LYS A 55 -12.49 9.85 27.85
CA LYS A 55 -13.90 10.04 28.18
C LYS A 55 -14.53 8.82 28.84
N GLN A 56 -14.00 7.65 28.60
CA GLN A 56 -14.57 6.39 29.08
C GLN A 56 -14.27 6.21 30.59
N LYS A 57 -15.28 5.84 31.36
CA LYS A 57 -15.12 5.57 32.80
C LYS A 57 -14.60 4.17 33.09
N GLY A 58 -14.72 3.27 32.15
CA GLY A 58 -14.27 1.87 32.23
C GLY A 58 -13.10 1.59 31.29
N LYS A 59 -12.35 0.50 31.53
CA LYS A 59 -11.25 0.06 30.66
C LYS A 59 -11.82 -0.66 29.44
N ASP A 60 -11.44 -0.20 28.25
CA ASP A 60 -11.64 -0.88 27.00
C ASP A 60 -10.29 -1.47 26.52
N ILE A 61 -10.01 -2.67 26.98
CA ILE A 61 -8.72 -3.35 26.71
C ILE A 61 -8.46 -3.45 25.21
N LEU A 62 -9.51 -3.68 24.40
CA LEU A 62 -9.35 -3.77 22.95
C LEU A 62 -8.90 -2.44 22.36
N LEU A 63 -9.53 -1.33 22.76
CA LEU A 63 -9.17 0.02 22.31
C LEU A 63 -7.74 0.39 22.73
N ASP A 64 -7.37 0.06 23.98
CA ASP A 64 -6.02 0.34 24.51
C ASP A 64 -4.95 -0.45 23.73
N ILE A 65 -5.16 -1.74 23.48
CA ILE A 65 -4.22 -2.58 22.73
C ILE A 65 -4.09 -2.09 21.29
N MET A 66 -5.20 -1.81 20.63
CA MET A 66 -5.18 -1.36 19.24
C MET A 66 -4.51 -0.01 19.06
N LEU A 67 -4.74 0.94 20.01
CA LEU A 67 -4.04 2.21 20.00
C LEU A 67 -2.54 2.01 20.24
N GLY A 68 -2.16 1.17 21.20
CA GLY A 68 -0.78 0.84 21.49
C GLY A 68 -0.06 0.24 20.28
N LEU A 69 -0.67 -0.74 19.62
CA LEU A 69 -0.13 -1.31 18.38
C LEU A 69 -0.03 -0.26 17.27
N SER A 70 -1.06 0.56 17.09
CA SER A 70 -1.02 1.64 16.10
C SER A 70 0.12 2.63 16.35
N CYS A 71 0.41 2.96 17.61
CA CYS A 71 1.56 3.80 17.96
C CYS A 71 2.89 3.12 17.63
N VAL A 72 3.06 1.84 17.96
CA VAL A 72 4.28 1.07 17.66
C VAL A 72 4.52 1.02 16.15
N TYR A 73 3.52 0.65 15.37
CA TYR A 73 3.63 0.61 13.90
C TYR A 73 3.85 1.99 13.29
N THR A 74 3.20 3.04 13.82
CA THR A 74 3.43 4.41 13.38
C THR A 74 4.89 4.84 13.61
N ILE A 75 5.45 4.57 14.78
CA ILE A 75 6.85 4.87 15.09
C ILE A 75 7.78 4.09 14.15
N TYR A 76 7.53 2.79 13.97
CA TYR A 76 8.34 1.97 13.07
C TYR A 76 8.31 2.48 11.63
N CYS A 77 7.14 2.79 11.09
CA CYS A 77 7.00 3.27 9.72
C CYS A 77 7.55 4.68 9.51
N THR A 78 7.53 5.55 10.53
CA THR A 78 7.92 6.96 10.35
C THR A 78 9.34 7.28 10.78
N VAL A 79 9.76 6.77 11.93
CA VAL A 79 11.05 7.05 12.56
C VAL A 79 12.00 5.87 12.38
N GLY A 80 11.45 4.67 12.36
CA GLY A 80 12.20 3.41 12.42
C GLY A 80 12.60 3.02 13.85
N PHE A 81 13.17 1.81 13.96
CA PHE A 81 13.70 1.29 15.21
C PHE A 81 15.22 1.17 15.16
N PRO A 82 15.92 1.38 16.29
CA PRO A 82 17.32 0.97 16.39
C PRO A 82 17.47 -0.52 16.06
N LEU A 83 18.57 -0.89 15.40
CA LEU A 83 18.81 -2.24 14.90
C LEU A 83 18.60 -3.34 15.96
N ILE A 84 19.01 -3.07 17.20
CA ILE A 84 18.85 -4.01 18.32
C ILE A 84 17.34 -4.23 18.60
N VAL A 85 16.56 -3.15 18.67
CA VAL A 85 15.11 -3.24 18.91
C VAL A 85 14.42 -3.94 17.73
N ALA A 86 14.75 -3.58 16.48
CA ALA A 86 14.19 -4.20 15.30
C ALA A 86 14.45 -5.72 15.27
N ARG A 87 15.65 -6.18 15.66
CA ARG A 87 15.99 -7.60 15.73
C ARG A 87 15.26 -8.32 16.87
N LEU A 88 15.19 -7.74 18.06
CA LEU A 88 14.51 -8.34 19.21
C LEU A 88 12.99 -8.46 18.99
N THR A 89 12.39 -7.51 18.30
CA THR A 89 10.96 -7.49 18.00
C THR A 89 10.60 -8.19 16.68
N LEU A 90 11.61 -8.71 15.96
CA LEU A 90 11.48 -9.30 14.62
C LEU A 90 11.03 -8.33 13.52
N PHE A 91 10.88 -7.05 13.81
CA PHE A 91 10.60 -6.04 12.79
C PHE A 91 11.71 -5.94 11.74
N SER A 92 12.94 -6.36 12.05
CA SER A 92 14.04 -6.40 11.09
C SER A 92 13.77 -7.27 9.85
N TYR A 93 12.78 -8.15 9.91
CA TYR A 93 12.36 -9.00 8.79
C TYR A 93 11.12 -8.47 8.07
N VAL A 94 10.57 -7.34 8.52
CA VAL A 94 9.35 -6.75 7.95
C VAL A 94 9.71 -5.48 7.22
N PRO A 95 9.57 -5.44 5.88
CA PRO A 95 9.64 -4.18 5.13
C PRO A 95 8.64 -3.17 5.66
N GLU A 96 9.01 -1.90 5.66
CA GLU A 96 8.18 -0.81 6.16
C GLU A 96 6.85 -0.67 5.40
N GLU A 97 6.81 -0.95 4.12
CA GLU A 97 5.60 -0.95 3.30
C GLU A 97 4.57 -1.96 3.83
N ARG A 98 5.00 -3.19 4.12
CA ARG A 98 4.12 -4.22 4.69
C ARG A 98 3.67 -3.90 6.12
N ALA A 99 4.53 -3.23 6.89
CA ALA A 99 4.15 -2.72 8.20
C ALA A 99 3.10 -1.62 8.09
N ALA A 100 3.19 -0.76 7.08
CA ALA A 100 2.21 0.28 6.79
C ALA A 100 0.83 -0.30 6.40
N ASP A 101 0.79 -1.41 5.66
CA ASP A 101 -0.47 -2.11 5.34
C ASP A 101 -1.18 -2.59 6.60
N LEU A 102 -0.42 -3.22 7.53
CA LEU A 102 -0.99 -3.66 8.79
C LEU A 102 -1.47 -2.48 9.65
N LEU A 103 -0.71 -1.38 9.66
CA LEU A 103 -1.15 -0.14 10.31
C LEU A 103 -2.46 0.37 9.67
N GLY A 104 -2.59 0.31 8.34
CA GLY A 104 -3.82 0.67 7.64
C GLY A 104 -5.02 -0.14 8.13
N LEU A 105 -4.88 -1.45 8.24
CA LEU A 105 -5.92 -2.32 8.77
C LEU A 105 -6.27 -1.97 10.23
N LEU A 106 -5.26 -1.75 11.08
CA LEU A 106 -5.46 -1.32 12.46
C LEU A 106 -6.23 0.00 12.54
N GLN A 107 -5.94 0.98 11.66
CA GLN A 107 -6.65 2.25 11.63
C GLN A 107 -8.14 2.08 11.30
N VAL A 108 -8.48 1.20 10.35
CA VAL A 108 -9.89 0.92 9.99
C VAL A 108 -10.62 0.29 11.16
N ILE A 109 -10.05 -0.73 11.80
CA ILE A 109 -10.68 -1.41 12.93
C ILE A 109 -10.80 -0.46 14.14
N LEU A 110 -9.77 0.35 14.39
CA LEU A 110 -9.75 1.36 15.45
C LEU A 110 -10.86 2.41 15.23
N LEU A 111 -11.05 2.86 13.98
CA LEU A 111 -12.13 3.79 13.62
C LEU A 111 -13.50 3.19 13.92
N ILE A 112 -13.74 1.94 13.51
CA ILE A 112 -14.99 1.23 13.76
C ILE A 112 -15.25 1.14 15.27
N ARG A 113 -14.23 0.78 16.06
CA ARG A 113 -14.35 0.71 17.52
C ARG A 113 -14.68 2.06 18.15
N CYS A 114 -14.00 3.14 17.70
CA CYS A 114 -14.28 4.49 18.17
C CYS A 114 -15.71 4.94 17.84
N ILE A 115 -16.21 4.64 16.64
CA ILE A 115 -17.58 4.92 16.25
C ILE A 115 -18.56 4.20 17.18
N TYR A 116 -18.33 2.91 17.45
CA TYR A 116 -19.17 2.13 18.35
C TYR A 116 -19.19 2.75 19.76
N VAL A 117 -18.01 3.02 20.36
CA VAL A 117 -17.88 3.60 21.70
C VAL A 117 -18.56 4.96 21.80
N CYS A 118 -18.35 5.83 20.81
CA CYS A 118 -18.98 7.16 20.78
C CYS A 118 -20.52 7.08 20.67
N ARG A 119 -21.05 6.11 19.91
CA ARG A 119 -22.50 5.92 19.78
C ARG A 119 -23.12 5.35 21.05
N GLU A 120 -22.54 4.31 21.61
CA GLU A 120 -23.05 3.64 22.80
C GLU A 120 -23.09 4.61 24.00
N ASN A 121 -22.04 5.38 24.20
CA ASN A 121 -21.95 6.32 25.33
C ASN A 121 -22.49 7.71 25.00
N ARG A 122 -23.03 7.92 23.79
CA ARG A 122 -23.57 9.21 23.29
C ARG A 122 -22.62 10.40 23.54
N TYR A 123 -21.33 10.20 23.29
CA TYR A 123 -20.32 11.24 23.51
C TYR A 123 -20.57 12.46 22.61
N LYS A 124 -20.36 13.64 23.17
CA LYS A 124 -20.33 14.91 22.46
C LYS A 124 -18.91 15.16 21.98
N VAL A 125 -18.61 14.79 20.75
CA VAL A 125 -17.30 15.09 20.19
C VAL A 125 -17.27 16.54 19.70
N ASN A 126 -16.22 17.28 20.10
CA ASN A 126 -16.00 18.62 19.58
C ASN A 126 -15.57 18.52 18.12
N PRO A 127 -16.19 19.23 17.16
CA PRO A 127 -15.80 19.21 15.75
C PRO A 127 -14.30 19.44 15.51
N VAL A 128 -13.63 20.24 16.33
CA VAL A 128 -12.19 20.49 16.20
C VAL A 128 -11.36 19.21 16.29
N ILE A 129 -11.76 18.25 17.15
CA ILE A 129 -11.09 16.96 17.33
C ILE A 129 -11.16 16.11 16.04
N VAL A 130 -12.19 16.30 15.24
CA VAL A 130 -12.37 15.61 13.96
C VAL A 130 -11.72 16.39 12.82
N VAL A 131 -11.95 17.70 12.76
CA VAL A 131 -11.53 18.56 11.65
C VAL A 131 -10.00 18.67 11.57
N VAL A 132 -9.31 18.87 12.71
CA VAL A 132 -7.86 19.05 12.70
C VAL A 132 -7.11 17.83 12.12
N PRO A 133 -7.33 16.58 12.57
CA PRO A 133 -6.70 15.41 11.95
C PRO A 133 -7.04 15.26 10.47
N MET A 134 -8.29 15.56 10.09
CA MET A 134 -8.71 15.47 8.70
C MET A 134 -8.05 16.53 7.81
N LEU A 135 -7.83 17.73 8.30
CA LEU A 135 -7.07 18.77 7.58
C LEU A 135 -5.60 18.36 7.42
N ILE A 136 -5.00 17.77 8.46
CA ILE A 136 -3.63 17.23 8.38
C ILE A 136 -3.57 16.13 7.31
N SER A 137 -4.51 15.19 7.33
CA SER A 137 -4.61 14.12 6.33
C SER A 137 -4.79 14.69 4.91
N CYS A 138 -5.68 15.68 4.74
CA CYS A 138 -5.90 16.35 3.46
C CYS A 138 -4.63 17.04 2.92
N TYR A 139 -3.93 17.78 3.77
CA TYR A 139 -2.71 18.47 3.38
C TYR A 139 -1.61 17.53 2.90
N TYR A 140 -1.34 16.46 3.67
CA TYR A 140 -0.32 15.49 3.29
C TYR A 140 -0.71 14.65 2.09
N SER A 141 -1.98 14.23 1.99
CA SER A 141 -2.49 13.53 0.79
C SER A 141 -2.36 14.39 -0.47
N TRP A 142 -2.64 15.70 -0.36
CA TRP A 142 -2.44 16.64 -1.45
C TRP A 142 -0.96 16.80 -1.82
N LYS A 143 -0.09 16.93 -0.81
CA LYS A 143 1.36 17.04 -1.02
C LYS A 143 1.92 15.80 -1.72
N GLU A 144 1.52 14.62 -1.28
CA GLU A 144 1.95 13.37 -1.88
C GLU A 144 1.41 13.19 -3.30
N ALA A 145 0.15 13.54 -3.52
CA ALA A 145 -0.42 13.53 -4.85
C ALA A 145 0.39 14.39 -5.83
N ARG A 146 0.93 15.52 -5.41
CA ARG A 146 1.81 16.34 -6.26
C ARG A 146 3.08 15.61 -6.63
N THR A 147 3.73 14.94 -5.69
CA THR A 147 5.00 14.23 -5.95
C THR A 147 4.82 13.02 -6.86
N VAL A 148 3.74 12.27 -6.67
CA VAL A 148 3.44 11.05 -7.45
C VAL A 148 2.87 11.39 -8.83
N TYR A 149 2.12 12.48 -8.95
CA TYR A 149 1.33 12.82 -10.14
C TYR A 149 1.92 13.95 -11.00
N ASP A 150 2.93 14.67 -10.54
CA ASP A 150 3.65 15.67 -11.37
C ASP A 150 4.37 15.02 -12.57
N ILE A 151 4.52 13.70 -12.56
CA ILE A 151 5.13 12.93 -13.64
C ILE A 151 4.17 12.69 -14.83
N THR A 152 2.88 13.03 -14.71
CA THR A 152 1.87 12.79 -15.77
C THR A 152 1.08 14.03 -16.11
N GLU A 153 0.86 14.27 -17.40
CA GLU A 153 0.15 15.42 -17.99
C GLU A 153 -1.27 15.71 -17.45
N SER A 154 -1.86 14.78 -16.68
CA SER A 154 -3.18 14.93 -16.07
C SER A 154 -3.17 15.42 -14.61
N GLY A 155 -2.02 15.83 -14.08
CA GLY A 155 -1.79 16.07 -12.64
C GLY A 155 -2.73 17.05 -11.95
N GLY A 156 -3.17 18.11 -12.62
CA GLY A 156 -4.00 19.15 -11.99
C GLY A 156 -5.39 18.68 -11.58
N MET A 157 -6.09 17.96 -12.45
CA MET A 157 -7.49 17.54 -12.19
C MET A 157 -7.58 16.54 -11.05
N LEU A 158 -6.59 15.66 -10.93
CA LEU A 158 -6.53 14.64 -9.89
C LEU A 158 -6.29 15.24 -8.50
N GLN A 159 -5.47 16.28 -8.38
CA GLN A 159 -5.26 17.02 -7.13
C GLN A 159 -6.57 17.63 -6.59
N TYR A 160 -7.36 18.23 -7.47
CA TYR A 160 -8.68 18.76 -7.08
C TYR A 160 -9.65 17.65 -6.67
N ALA A 161 -9.61 16.49 -7.34
CA ALA A 161 -10.42 15.33 -6.96
C ALA A 161 -10.05 14.79 -5.57
N ILE A 162 -8.77 14.74 -5.24
CA ILE A 162 -8.29 14.33 -3.90
C ILE A 162 -8.75 15.32 -2.83
N ILE A 163 -8.65 16.62 -3.08
CA ILE A 163 -9.14 17.64 -2.14
C ILE A 163 -10.65 17.52 -1.95
N ALA A 164 -11.41 17.38 -3.05
CA ALA A 164 -12.87 17.21 -2.97
C ALA A 164 -13.25 15.98 -2.16
N LEU A 165 -12.56 14.85 -2.38
CA LEU A 165 -12.77 13.61 -1.62
C LEU A 165 -12.42 13.78 -0.14
N ALA A 166 -11.32 14.44 0.19
CA ALA A 166 -10.94 14.72 1.56
C ALA A 166 -11.97 15.62 2.27
N ILE A 167 -12.56 16.58 1.57
CA ILE A 167 -13.68 17.40 2.08
C ILE A 167 -14.91 16.50 2.35
N VAL A 168 -15.26 15.63 1.41
CA VAL A 168 -16.37 14.68 1.59
C VAL A 168 -16.16 13.79 2.81
N PHE A 169 -14.98 13.20 2.98
CA PHE A 169 -14.66 12.40 4.15
C PHE A 169 -14.70 13.22 5.45
N THR A 170 -14.26 14.47 5.42
CA THR A 170 -14.33 15.37 6.57
C THR A 170 -15.79 15.64 6.97
N VAL A 171 -16.66 15.93 6.00
CA VAL A 171 -18.08 16.13 6.26
C VAL A 171 -18.73 14.85 6.82
N ILE A 172 -18.47 13.70 6.21
CA ILE A 172 -18.97 12.40 6.69
C ILE A 172 -18.54 12.14 8.13
N THR A 173 -17.27 12.34 8.46
CA THR A 173 -16.75 12.08 9.81
C THR A 173 -17.31 13.07 10.84
N ILE A 174 -17.54 14.33 10.47
CA ILE A 174 -18.25 15.30 11.33
C ILE A 174 -19.67 14.83 11.61
N VAL A 175 -20.40 14.37 10.60
CA VAL A 175 -21.76 13.85 10.77
C VAL A 175 -21.76 12.64 11.71
N VAL A 176 -20.83 11.70 11.52
CA VAL A 176 -20.74 10.48 12.32
C VAL A 176 -20.43 10.75 13.79
N PHE A 177 -19.50 11.65 14.09
CA PHE A 177 -18.99 11.87 15.44
C PHE A 177 -19.64 13.05 16.16
N CYS A 178 -20.03 14.11 15.46
CA CYS A 178 -20.43 15.37 16.08
C CYS A 178 -21.94 15.63 16.07
N VAL A 179 -22.68 15.08 15.08
CA VAL A 179 -24.13 15.27 15.01
C VAL A 179 -24.80 14.44 16.10
N LYS A 180 -25.76 15.04 16.80
CA LYS A 180 -26.58 14.37 17.84
C LYS A 180 -27.94 13.98 17.29
N GLU A 181 -28.53 12.95 17.91
CA GLU A 181 -29.96 12.59 17.81
C GLU A 181 -30.49 12.23 16.41
N HIS A 182 -29.62 12.16 15.39
CA HIS A 182 -30.02 11.82 14.03
C HIS A 182 -29.38 10.48 13.60
N ASP A 183 -29.77 9.37 14.22
CA ASP A 183 -29.18 8.05 13.92
C ASP A 183 -29.37 7.65 12.45
N ARG A 184 -30.46 8.07 11.79
CA ARG A 184 -30.66 7.85 10.35
C ARG A 184 -29.57 8.55 9.52
N LEU A 185 -29.26 9.83 9.84
CA LEU A 185 -28.24 10.58 9.14
C LEU A 185 -26.83 9.98 9.34
N LYS A 186 -26.52 9.55 10.58
CA LYS A 186 -25.26 8.85 10.88
C LYS A 186 -25.13 7.53 10.11
N ASN A 187 -26.21 6.76 10.04
CA ASN A 187 -26.22 5.50 9.30
C ASN A 187 -26.05 5.75 7.79
N MET A 188 -26.69 6.78 7.24
CA MET A 188 -26.49 7.17 5.84
C MET A 188 -25.04 7.62 5.58
N ALA A 189 -24.44 8.40 6.48
CA ALA A 189 -23.06 8.83 6.39
C ALA A 189 -22.09 7.65 6.43
N LEU A 190 -22.29 6.67 7.31
CA LEU A 190 -21.50 5.44 7.38
C LEU A 190 -21.67 4.59 6.12
N LEU A 191 -22.90 4.46 5.63
CA LEU A 191 -23.18 3.73 4.39
C LEU A 191 -22.50 4.42 3.18
N SER A 192 -22.53 5.75 3.14
CA SER A 192 -21.83 6.52 2.11
C SER A 192 -20.30 6.32 2.17
N LEU A 193 -19.72 6.33 3.37
CA LEU A 193 -18.30 6.05 3.56
C LEU A 193 -17.95 4.63 3.07
N ALA A 194 -18.71 3.63 3.49
CA ALA A 194 -18.52 2.24 3.06
C ALA A 194 -18.71 2.10 1.55
N GLY A 195 -19.70 2.78 0.97
CA GLY A 195 -19.95 2.79 -0.47
C GLY A 195 -18.81 3.38 -1.27
N ILE A 196 -18.23 4.51 -0.84
CA ILE A 196 -17.08 5.13 -1.51
C ILE A 196 -15.89 4.19 -1.46
N VAL A 197 -15.58 3.61 -0.31
CA VAL A 197 -14.46 2.65 -0.15
C VAL A 197 -14.68 1.40 -1.00
N PHE A 198 -15.89 0.85 -1.01
CA PHE A 198 -16.23 -0.32 -1.82
C PHE A 198 -16.10 -0.04 -3.31
N LEU A 199 -16.65 1.07 -3.78
CA LEU A 199 -16.57 1.47 -5.20
C LEU A 199 -15.12 1.73 -5.63
N SER A 200 -14.28 2.28 -4.76
CA SER A 200 -12.86 2.47 -5.06
C SER A 200 -12.12 1.14 -5.23
N GLY A 201 -12.50 0.11 -4.47
CA GLY A 201 -11.89 -1.22 -4.54
C GLY A 201 -12.34 -2.07 -5.74
N ILE A 202 -13.54 -1.85 -6.27
CA ILE A 202 -14.08 -2.63 -7.40
C ILE A 202 -13.19 -2.58 -8.64
N TRP A 203 -12.58 -1.42 -8.90
CA TRP A 203 -11.74 -1.20 -10.09
C TRP A 203 -10.32 -1.78 -9.93
N SER A 204 -9.88 -2.08 -8.72
CA SER A 204 -8.55 -2.64 -8.44
C SER A 204 -8.47 -4.16 -8.57
N LEU A 205 -9.60 -4.86 -8.68
CA LEU A 205 -9.70 -6.32 -8.64
C LEU A 205 -9.91 -6.97 -10.01
N THR A 206 -9.44 -6.37 -11.09
CA THR A 206 -9.52 -7.01 -12.39
C THR A 206 -8.49 -8.15 -12.48
N VAL A 207 -8.88 -9.32 -12.04
CA VAL A 207 -8.18 -10.55 -12.42
C VAL A 207 -8.40 -10.75 -13.92
N ASN A 208 -7.33 -10.64 -14.68
CA ASN A 208 -7.39 -10.91 -16.11
C ASN A 208 -7.74 -12.39 -16.33
N VAL A 209 -8.84 -12.64 -17.02
CA VAL A 209 -9.27 -13.99 -17.39
C VAL A 209 -8.71 -14.30 -18.77
N GLY A 210 -7.99 -15.40 -18.90
CA GLY A 210 -7.37 -15.81 -20.16
C GLY A 210 -5.99 -15.17 -20.39
N THR A 211 -5.48 -15.36 -21.60
CA THR A 211 -4.13 -14.94 -22.00
C THR A 211 -4.11 -13.67 -22.86
N ASP A 212 -5.27 -13.09 -23.15
CA ASP A 212 -5.40 -11.93 -24.05
C ASP A 212 -4.66 -10.70 -23.53
N ALA A 213 -4.58 -10.54 -22.21
CA ALA A 213 -3.81 -9.45 -21.58
C ALA A 213 -2.33 -9.46 -21.99
N ILE A 214 -1.78 -10.61 -22.34
CA ILE A 214 -0.40 -10.79 -22.80
C ILE A 214 -0.36 -10.80 -24.34
N TYR A 215 -1.06 -11.73 -24.98
CA TYR A 215 -0.87 -12.03 -26.39
C TYR A 215 -1.62 -11.12 -27.36
N SER A 216 -2.61 -10.34 -26.92
CA SER A 216 -3.28 -9.36 -27.79
C SER A 216 -2.40 -8.16 -28.14
N LYS A 217 -1.37 -7.89 -27.35
CA LYS A 217 -0.49 -6.72 -27.54
C LYS A 217 0.38 -6.86 -28.80
N PRO A 218 0.61 -5.76 -29.54
CA PRO A 218 1.45 -5.79 -30.75
C PRO A 218 2.86 -6.33 -30.49
N LEU A 219 3.46 -5.97 -29.33
CA LEU A 219 4.77 -6.45 -28.94
C LEU A 219 4.80 -7.99 -28.79
N ALA A 220 3.79 -8.58 -28.12
CA ALA A 220 3.72 -10.03 -27.97
C ALA A 220 3.65 -10.76 -29.31
N LYS A 221 2.84 -10.24 -30.24
CA LYS A 221 2.72 -10.79 -31.59
C LYS A 221 4.07 -10.77 -32.31
N LYS A 222 4.81 -9.65 -32.22
CA LYS A 222 6.12 -9.52 -32.85
C LYS A 222 7.17 -10.43 -32.20
N VAL A 223 7.15 -10.56 -30.88
CA VAL A 223 8.02 -11.51 -30.16
C VAL A 223 7.74 -12.95 -30.59
N CYS A 224 6.47 -13.36 -30.65
CA CYS A 224 6.09 -14.70 -31.13
C CYS A 224 6.54 -14.94 -32.56
N GLU A 225 6.40 -13.95 -33.47
CA GLU A 225 6.85 -14.03 -34.86
C GLU A 225 8.36 -14.31 -34.93
N ILE A 226 9.18 -13.46 -34.29
CA ILE A 226 10.64 -13.59 -34.30
C ILE A 226 11.08 -14.93 -33.67
N THR A 227 10.48 -15.32 -32.53
CA THR A 227 10.80 -16.59 -31.87
C THR A 227 10.44 -17.80 -32.72
N SER A 228 9.41 -17.69 -33.55
CA SER A 228 9.03 -18.78 -34.49
C SER A 228 10.00 -18.91 -35.65
N GLU A 229 10.61 -17.80 -36.08
CA GLU A 229 11.63 -17.77 -37.16
C GLU A 229 13.00 -18.24 -36.66
N ASP A 230 13.39 -17.84 -35.44
CA ASP A 230 14.68 -18.24 -34.83
C ASP A 230 14.44 -18.94 -33.48
N LYS A 231 14.31 -20.29 -33.56
CA LYS A 231 14.05 -21.14 -32.38
C LYS A 231 15.25 -21.30 -31.45
N ASP A 232 16.45 -21.11 -31.93
CA ASP A 232 17.71 -21.29 -31.22
C ASP A 232 18.22 -19.96 -30.61
N GLY A 233 17.68 -18.85 -31.08
CA GLY A 233 18.02 -17.52 -30.60
C GLY A 233 17.72 -17.33 -29.12
N LYS A 234 18.67 -16.72 -28.39
CA LYS A 234 18.50 -16.36 -26.97
C LYS A 234 18.28 -14.88 -26.83
N TRP A 235 17.38 -14.52 -25.93
CA TRP A 235 16.99 -13.13 -25.70
C TRP A 235 17.62 -12.61 -24.42
N VAL A 236 18.12 -11.39 -24.49
CA VAL A 236 18.59 -10.63 -23.32
C VAL A 236 17.91 -9.27 -23.34
N MET A 237 17.25 -8.94 -22.24
CA MET A 237 16.66 -7.61 -22.04
C MET A 237 17.63 -6.75 -21.25
N LEU A 238 17.93 -5.55 -21.74
CA LEU A 238 18.73 -4.56 -21.03
C LEU A 238 17.81 -3.60 -20.28
N ASP A 239 18.24 -3.17 -19.12
CA ASP A 239 17.64 -2.10 -18.31
C ASP A 239 16.24 -2.36 -17.70
N SER A 240 15.61 -3.54 -17.91
CA SER A 240 14.30 -3.81 -17.34
C SER A 240 14.07 -5.31 -17.07
N TRP A 241 13.96 -5.65 -15.81
CA TRP A 241 13.61 -7.00 -15.40
C TRP A 241 12.12 -7.33 -15.65
N VAL A 242 11.23 -6.34 -15.58
CA VAL A 242 9.79 -6.52 -15.84
C VAL A 242 9.56 -6.89 -17.30
N GLU A 243 10.23 -6.20 -18.21
CA GLU A 243 10.14 -6.48 -19.65
C GLU A 243 10.79 -7.81 -20.00
N SER A 244 11.87 -8.21 -19.34
CA SER A 244 12.45 -9.55 -19.46
C SER A 244 11.44 -10.65 -19.11
N MET A 245 10.70 -10.48 -17.99
CA MET A 245 9.63 -11.41 -17.61
C MET A 245 8.47 -11.42 -18.62
N TYR A 246 8.14 -10.26 -19.19
CA TYR A 246 7.11 -10.18 -20.24
C TYR A 246 7.52 -10.90 -21.52
N LEU A 247 8.78 -10.76 -21.96
CA LEU A 247 9.32 -11.50 -23.10
C LEU A 247 9.25 -13.02 -22.87
N ALA A 248 9.63 -13.47 -21.68
CA ALA A 248 9.51 -14.88 -21.29
C ALA A 248 8.05 -15.36 -21.30
N ALA A 249 7.11 -14.55 -20.82
CA ALA A 249 5.68 -14.83 -20.87
C ALA A 249 5.15 -14.92 -22.31
N CYS A 250 5.76 -14.21 -23.26
CA CYS A 250 5.47 -14.31 -24.68
C CYS A 250 6.12 -15.53 -25.37
N GLY A 251 6.86 -16.36 -24.62
CA GLY A 251 7.52 -17.56 -25.14
C GLY A 251 8.94 -17.36 -25.67
N ALA A 252 9.52 -16.17 -25.48
CA ALA A 252 10.91 -15.91 -25.85
C ALA A 252 11.87 -16.64 -24.88
N PRO A 253 12.90 -17.36 -25.37
CA PRO A 253 13.91 -18.02 -24.54
C PRO A 253 14.89 -17.01 -23.94
N THR A 254 14.41 -16.27 -22.94
CA THR A 254 15.10 -15.16 -22.30
C THR A 254 16.07 -15.66 -21.23
N ILE A 255 17.31 -15.21 -21.25
CA ILE A 255 18.38 -15.63 -20.34
C ILE A 255 18.27 -14.95 -18.97
N ASN A 256 17.99 -13.66 -18.96
CA ASN A 256 17.98 -12.85 -17.75
C ASN A 256 16.58 -12.65 -17.16
N THR A 257 15.87 -13.74 -16.98
CA THR A 257 14.57 -13.75 -16.29
C THR A 257 14.76 -13.91 -14.78
N CYS A 258 13.77 -13.47 -14.03
CA CYS A 258 13.70 -13.72 -12.59
C CYS A 258 13.23 -15.17 -12.36
N ASN A 259 14.10 -16.04 -11.92
CA ASN A 259 13.81 -17.44 -11.64
C ASN A 259 13.85 -17.74 -10.13
N ASN A 260 12.96 -18.61 -9.66
CA ASN A 260 12.97 -19.05 -8.25
C ASN A 260 14.17 -19.91 -7.90
N VAL A 261 14.74 -20.55 -8.92
CA VAL A 261 15.90 -21.42 -8.80
C VAL A 261 16.88 -21.04 -9.91
N PRO A 262 18.19 -20.96 -9.62
CA PRO A 262 19.18 -20.67 -10.66
C PRO A 262 19.10 -21.66 -11.81
N ASN A 263 19.29 -21.17 -13.02
CA ASN A 263 19.47 -22.05 -14.18
C ASN A 263 20.90 -22.60 -14.15
N TRP A 264 21.09 -23.74 -13.48
CA TRP A 264 22.39 -24.35 -13.27
C TRP A 264 23.14 -24.69 -14.55
N ASP A 265 22.43 -25.08 -15.62
CA ASP A 265 23.05 -25.40 -16.90
C ASP A 265 23.70 -24.15 -17.50
N LEU A 266 23.02 -23.03 -17.43
CA LEU A 266 23.55 -21.75 -17.90
C LEU A 266 24.73 -21.29 -17.01
N TRP A 267 24.57 -21.33 -15.68
CA TRP A 267 25.60 -20.85 -14.76
C TRP A 267 26.84 -21.72 -14.75
N ASN A 268 26.73 -23.04 -14.94
CA ASN A 268 27.89 -23.91 -15.11
C ASN A 268 28.73 -23.58 -16.36
N ILE A 269 28.09 -22.95 -17.37
CA ILE A 269 28.80 -22.47 -18.57
C ILE A 269 29.43 -21.10 -18.32
N LEU A 270 28.70 -20.19 -17.66
CA LEU A 270 29.15 -18.80 -17.44
C LEU A 270 30.13 -18.65 -16.28
N ASP A 271 29.98 -19.44 -15.25
CA ASP A 271 30.80 -19.43 -14.02
C ASP A 271 31.16 -20.87 -13.59
N PRO A 272 31.99 -21.57 -14.38
CA PRO A 272 32.34 -22.97 -14.13
C PRO A 272 33.09 -23.18 -12.81
N GLN A 273 33.77 -22.14 -12.30
CA GLN A 273 34.51 -22.19 -11.04
C GLN A 273 33.65 -21.77 -9.83
N LYS A 274 32.40 -21.35 -10.06
CA LYS A 274 31.45 -20.90 -9.03
C LYS A 274 31.95 -19.72 -8.18
N GLU A 275 32.78 -18.87 -8.76
CA GLU A 275 33.33 -17.68 -8.07
C GLU A 275 32.24 -16.67 -7.68
N ASN A 276 31.17 -16.61 -8.48
CA ASN A 276 30.05 -15.68 -8.29
C ASN A 276 28.76 -16.39 -7.83
N GLU A 277 28.86 -17.61 -7.30
CA GLU A 277 27.66 -18.38 -6.86
C GLU A 277 26.78 -17.59 -5.88
N TYR A 278 27.37 -16.75 -5.06
CA TYR A 278 26.65 -15.87 -4.12
C TYR A 278 25.74 -14.83 -4.81
N CYS A 279 25.97 -14.51 -6.08
CA CYS A 279 25.15 -13.57 -6.84
C CYS A 279 23.92 -14.22 -7.46
N TYR A 280 24.03 -15.47 -7.91
CA TYR A 280 22.95 -16.13 -8.64
C TYR A 280 22.26 -17.27 -7.87
N ASN A 281 22.86 -17.75 -6.78
CA ASN A 281 22.23 -18.73 -5.89
C ASN A 281 21.44 -18.03 -4.76
N LEU A 282 20.61 -17.06 -5.17
CA LEU A 282 19.74 -16.31 -4.28
C LEU A 282 18.28 -16.73 -4.53
N SER A 283 17.50 -16.86 -3.44
CA SER A 283 16.05 -17.01 -3.59
C SER A 283 15.43 -15.70 -4.08
N LEU A 284 14.24 -15.78 -4.67
CA LEU A 284 13.50 -14.62 -5.20
C LEU A 284 13.38 -13.45 -4.20
N ILE A 285 13.37 -13.76 -2.91
CA ILE A 285 13.34 -12.77 -1.82
C ILE A 285 14.63 -11.92 -1.78
N HIS A 286 15.72 -12.42 -2.36
CA HIS A 286 17.03 -11.76 -2.33
C HIS A 286 17.40 -11.07 -3.65
N ILE A 287 16.66 -11.33 -4.74
CA ILE A 287 16.95 -10.81 -6.09
C ILE A 287 16.35 -9.41 -6.32
N SER A 288 15.39 -8.99 -5.52
CA SER A 288 14.58 -7.78 -5.78
C SER A 288 15.20 -6.47 -5.31
N GLU A 289 16.51 -6.44 -4.98
CA GLU A 289 17.17 -5.18 -4.58
C GLU A 289 18.52 -4.98 -5.27
N PRO A 290 18.69 -3.77 -5.87
CA PRO A 290 20.02 -3.28 -6.26
C PRO A 290 20.85 -2.91 -5.02
#